data_d221250d8fd98e2cc21eb4e3804a4b5a
#
_entry.id   d221250d8fd98e2cc21eb4e3804a4b5a
#
_cell.length_a   1.000
_cell.length_b   1.000
_cell.length_c   1.000
_cell.angle_alpha   90.00
_cell.angle_beta   90.00
_cell.angle_gamma   90.00
#
_symmetry.space_group_name_H-M   'P 1'
#
loop_
_entity.id
_entity.type
_entity.pdbx_description
1 polymer ?
#
loop_
_entity_poly.entity_id
_entity_poly.type
_entity_poly.pdbx_seq_one_letter_code
_entity_poly.pdbx_strand_id
1 'polypeptide(L)'
;WPQFLGLAQGAHAMLDSLDWSGGNTTLETLAWGVPVVTLPGATMRSRHSAAMLALGDLGELVAGDADGYVARVRQLVLEPGWRQEVAQRVRAAAPAWYGTRAPLAALCEALRPLRR
;
A
#
# COMPACT_ATOMS: atom_id res chain seq x y z
N TRP A 1 -18.88 -5.35 5.87
CA TRP A 1 -17.49 -5.72 5.65
C TRP A 1 -17.32 -6.64 4.42
N PRO A 2 -18.03 -7.77 4.29
CA PRO A 2 -17.92 -8.64 3.10
C PRO A 2 -18.18 -7.92 1.77
N GLN A 3 -19.09 -6.95 1.76
CA GLN A 3 -19.43 -6.17 0.56
C GLN A 3 -18.26 -5.29 0.09
N PHE A 4 -17.54 -4.66 1.02
CA PHE A 4 -16.36 -3.85 0.70
C PHE A 4 -15.26 -4.73 0.06
N LEU A 5 -14.98 -5.88 0.65
CA LEU A 5 -13.98 -6.83 0.13
C LEU A 5 -14.35 -7.32 -1.28
N GLY A 6 -15.63 -7.60 -1.53
CA GLY A 6 -16.10 -8.00 -2.87
C GLY A 6 -15.92 -6.89 -3.91
N LEU A 7 -16.18 -5.64 -3.56
CA LEU A 7 -15.95 -4.49 -4.44
C LEU A 7 -14.45 -4.29 -4.70
N ALA A 8 -13.63 -4.39 -3.66
CA ALA A 8 -12.18 -4.25 -3.79
C ALA A 8 -11.57 -5.29 -4.73
N GLN A 9 -12.00 -6.56 -4.65
CA GLN A 9 -11.53 -7.64 -5.53
C GLN A 9 -11.83 -7.39 -7.01
N GLY A 10 -12.94 -6.74 -7.33
CA GLY A 10 -13.34 -6.41 -8.71
C GLY A 10 -12.70 -5.11 -9.24
N ALA A 11 -12.01 -4.35 -8.40
CA ALA A 11 -11.42 -3.07 -8.79
C ALA A 11 -10.13 -3.24 -9.59
N HIS A 12 -9.88 -2.34 -10.53
CA HIS A 12 -8.62 -2.28 -11.27
C HIS A 12 -7.50 -1.65 -10.43
N ALA A 13 -7.84 -0.76 -9.54
CA ALA A 13 -6.95 -0.09 -8.59
C ALA A 13 -7.76 0.50 -7.45
N MET A 14 -7.14 0.68 -6.30
CA MET A 14 -7.64 1.50 -5.21
C MET A 14 -6.93 2.85 -5.22
N LEU A 15 -7.71 3.92 -5.09
CA LEU A 15 -7.23 5.28 -4.96
C LEU A 15 -7.12 5.61 -3.47
N ASP A 16 -5.90 5.87 -3.02
CA ASP A 16 -5.67 6.28 -1.64
C ASP A 16 -6.10 7.72 -1.39
N SER A 17 -6.61 8.00 -0.21
CA SER A 17 -7.02 9.36 0.19
C SER A 17 -5.80 10.25 0.43
N LEU A 18 -5.80 11.48 -0.10
CA LEU A 18 -4.61 12.33 -0.15
C LEU A 18 -4.14 12.79 1.24
N ASP A 19 -5.02 13.29 2.09
CA ASP A 19 -4.65 13.87 3.39
C ASP A 19 -4.73 12.89 4.56
N TRP A 20 -5.42 11.77 4.34
CA TRP A 20 -5.56 10.69 5.32
C TRP A 20 -5.49 9.35 4.62
N SER A 21 -4.28 8.84 4.52
CA SER A 21 -3.99 7.58 3.84
C SER A 21 -4.68 6.38 4.51
N GLY A 22 -5.07 5.41 3.70
CA GLY A 22 -5.64 4.17 4.19
C GLY A 22 -4.66 3.39 5.07
N GLY A 23 -5.19 2.78 6.12
CA GLY A 23 -4.47 1.84 6.98
C GLY A 23 -4.90 0.41 6.66
N ASN A 24 -5.87 -0.12 7.42
CA ASN A 24 -6.39 -1.48 7.21
C ASN A 24 -6.97 -1.69 5.81
N THR A 25 -7.69 -0.70 5.28
CA THR A 25 -8.25 -0.78 3.93
C THR A 25 -7.19 -0.96 2.86
N THR A 26 -6.04 -0.29 2.99
CA THR A 26 -4.90 -0.49 2.09
C THR A 26 -4.33 -1.89 2.22
N LEU A 27 -4.05 -2.38 3.43
CA LEU A 27 -3.53 -3.72 3.66
C LEU A 27 -4.46 -4.79 3.10
N GLU A 28 -5.76 -4.67 3.34
CA GLU A 28 -6.77 -5.62 2.85
C GLU A 28 -6.85 -5.63 1.32
N THR A 29 -6.81 -4.44 0.69
CA THR A 29 -6.81 -4.31 -0.76
C THR A 29 -5.56 -4.95 -1.37
N LEU A 30 -4.39 -4.69 -0.79
CA LEU A 30 -3.12 -5.29 -1.19
C LEU A 30 -3.12 -6.82 -1.00
N ALA A 31 -3.75 -7.33 0.07
CA ALA A 31 -3.88 -8.78 0.31
C ALA A 31 -4.62 -9.50 -0.83
N TRP A 32 -5.54 -8.82 -1.49
CA TRP A 32 -6.25 -9.34 -2.67
C TRP A 32 -5.48 -9.16 -3.98
N GLY A 33 -4.32 -8.55 -3.95
CA GLY A 33 -3.50 -8.27 -5.11
C GLY A 33 -4.00 -7.11 -5.96
N VAL A 34 -4.82 -6.22 -5.38
CA VAL A 34 -5.29 -5.02 -6.07
C VAL A 34 -4.28 -3.89 -5.86
N PRO A 35 -3.76 -3.27 -6.92
CA PRO A 35 -2.84 -2.15 -6.82
C PRO A 35 -3.47 -0.95 -6.07
N VAL A 36 -2.69 -0.30 -5.22
CA VAL A 36 -3.08 0.93 -4.53
C VAL A 36 -2.21 2.06 -5.02
N VAL A 37 -2.79 3.13 -5.56
CA VAL A 37 -2.04 4.33 -5.93
C VAL A 37 -2.16 5.35 -4.81
N THR A 38 -1.03 5.92 -4.38
CA THR A 38 -0.97 6.91 -3.31
C THR A 38 -0.16 8.13 -3.69
N LEU A 39 -0.51 9.27 -3.12
CA LEU A 39 0.26 10.51 -3.13
C LEU A 39 0.52 10.93 -1.68
N PRO A 40 1.72 10.68 -1.14
CA PRO A 40 2.01 10.95 0.26
C PRO A 40 2.09 12.45 0.54
N GLY A 41 1.46 12.87 1.63
CA GLY A 41 1.55 14.23 2.14
C GLY A 41 2.68 14.43 3.15
N ALA A 42 2.64 15.56 3.86
CA ALA A 42 3.67 15.93 4.83
C ALA A 42 3.52 15.24 6.20
N THR A 43 2.33 14.76 6.55
CA THR A 43 2.05 14.19 7.87
C THR A 43 2.15 12.66 7.84
N MET A 44 2.41 12.05 9.01
CA MET A 44 2.45 10.58 9.15
C MET A 44 1.16 9.94 8.65
N ARG A 45 0.01 10.49 9.01
CA ARG A 45 -1.31 9.94 8.63
C ARG A 45 -1.57 9.91 7.12
N SER A 46 -0.87 10.74 6.34
CA SER A 46 -0.99 10.78 4.88
C SER A 46 0.07 9.91 4.16
N ARG A 47 0.82 9.08 4.89
CA ARG A 47 1.97 8.34 4.36
C ARG A 47 1.90 6.83 4.60
N HIS A 48 0.82 6.30 5.18
CA HIS A 48 0.72 4.89 5.52
C HIS A 48 0.82 3.99 4.28
N SER A 49 0.00 4.26 3.26
CA SER A 49 0.04 3.49 2.01
C SER A 49 1.39 3.57 1.31
N ALA A 50 2.02 4.76 1.28
CA ALA A 50 3.35 4.91 0.70
C ALA A 50 4.41 4.07 1.43
N ALA A 51 4.35 4.03 2.78
CA ALA A 51 5.25 3.19 3.57
C ALA A 51 5.01 1.68 3.30
N MET A 52 3.75 1.26 3.19
CA MET A 52 3.41 -0.14 2.85
C MET A 52 3.93 -0.52 1.46
N LEU A 53 3.73 0.34 0.47
CA LEU A 53 4.21 0.12 -0.89
C LEU A 53 5.74 0.06 -0.94
N ALA A 54 6.43 0.91 -0.20
CA ALA A 54 7.90 0.88 -0.10
C ALA A 54 8.41 -0.44 0.51
N LEU A 55 7.75 -0.97 1.54
CA LEU A 55 8.08 -2.27 2.12
C LEU A 55 7.92 -3.43 1.13
N GLY A 56 6.97 -3.30 0.19
CA GLY A 56 6.69 -4.30 -0.84
C GLY A 56 7.47 -4.10 -2.15
N ASP A 57 8.39 -3.15 -2.21
CA ASP A 57 9.12 -2.76 -3.43
C ASP A 57 8.17 -2.40 -4.59
N LEU A 58 7.15 -1.60 -4.27
CA LEU A 58 6.09 -1.14 -5.19
C LEU A 58 6.11 0.40 -5.33
N GLY A 59 7.31 0.99 -5.32
CA GLY A 59 7.48 2.45 -5.35
C GLY A 59 6.90 3.13 -6.58
N GLU A 60 6.72 2.42 -7.69
CA GLU A 60 6.08 2.92 -8.89
C GLU A 60 4.61 3.31 -8.69
N LEU A 61 3.96 2.81 -7.64
CA LEU A 61 2.59 3.16 -7.27
C LEU A 61 2.50 4.40 -6.36
N VAL A 62 3.65 4.94 -5.95
CA VAL A 62 3.76 6.16 -5.14
C VAL A 62 3.97 7.34 -6.08
N ALA A 63 3.01 8.24 -6.16
CA ALA A 63 3.10 9.44 -6.98
C ALA A 63 3.87 10.55 -6.26
N GLY A 64 4.58 11.38 -7.02
CA GLY A 64 5.28 12.55 -6.50
C GLY A 64 4.43 13.82 -6.48
N ASP A 65 3.38 13.86 -7.31
CA ASP A 65 2.46 14.98 -7.46
C ASP A 65 1.07 14.51 -7.95
N ALA A 66 0.14 15.44 -8.06
CA ALA A 66 -1.23 15.16 -8.48
C ALA A 66 -1.32 14.64 -9.92
N ASP A 67 -0.52 15.18 -10.83
CA ASP A 67 -0.51 14.74 -12.22
C ASP A 67 0.03 13.32 -12.33
N GLY A 68 1.09 13.00 -11.62
CA GLY A 68 1.63 11.65 -11.49
C GLY A 68 0.64 10.66 -10.88
N TYR A 69 -0.13 11.08 -9.86
CA TYR A 69 -1.18 10.27 -9.27
C TYR A 69 -2.25 9.90 -10.32
N VAL A 70 -2.77 10.89 -11.04
CA VAL A 70 -3.77 10.67 -12.10
C VAL A 70 -3.19 9.81 -13.22
N ALA A 71 -1.96 10.09 -13.66
CA ALA A 71 -1.31 9.33 -14.73
C ALA A 71 -1.17 7.84 -14.35
N ARG A 72 -0.78 7.55 -13.10
CA ARG A 72 -0.61 6.18 -12.61
C ARG A 72 -1.94 5.43 -12.56
N VAL A 73 -3.00 6.07 -12.06
CA VAL A 73 -4.35 5.49 -12.07
C VAL A 73 -4.81 5.20 -13.49
N ARG A 74 -4.66 6.15 -14.40
CA ARG A 74 -5.00 5.96 -15.82
C ARG A 74 -4.25 4.79 -16.43
N GLN A 75 -2.97 4.65 -16.14
CA GLN A 75 -2.15 3.55 -16.64
C GLN A 75 -2.69 2.20 -16.16
N LEU A 76 -3.00 2.04 -14.88
CA LEU A 76 -3.61 0.82 -14.35
C LEU A 76 -4.95 0.47 -15.01
N VAL A 77 -5.74 1.47 -15.35
CA VAL A 77 -7.05 1.25 -16.00
C VAL A 77 -6.90 0.88 -17.48
N LEU A 78 -6.04 1.59 -18.21
CA LEU A 78 -5.96 1.52 -19.67
C LEU A 78 -4.98 0.45 -20.18
N GLU A 79 -4.04 -0.01 -19.35
CA GLU A 79 -3.01 -0.99 -19.70
C GLU A 79 -3.21 -2.31 -18.94
N PRO A 80 -4.07 -3.23 -19.41
CA PRO A 80 -4.37 -4.47 -18.69
C PRO A 80 -3.14 -5.35 -18.42
N GLY A 81 -2.17 -5.39 -19.35
CA GLY A 81 -0.94 -6.15 -19.19
C GLY A 81 -0.10 -5.64 -18.02
N TRP A 82 0.15 -4.34 -17.96
CA TRP A 82 0.87 -3.73 -16.84
C TRP A 82 0.12 -3.90 -15.51
N ARG A 83 -1.21 -3.71 -15.51
CA ARG A 83 -2.03 -3.95 -14.30
C ARG A 83 -1.88 -5.38 -13.78
N GLN A 84 -1.89 -6.39 -14.66
CA GLN A 84 -1.70 -7.78 -14.26
C GLN A 84 -0.32 -8.04 -13.67
N GLU A 85 0.72 -7.47 -14.27
CA GLU A 85 2.10 -7.56 -13.76
C GLU A 85 2.20 -6.94 -12.36
N VAL A 86 1.70 -5.72 -12.19
CA VAL A 86 1.67 -5.04 -10.89
C VAL A 86 0.87 -5.85 -9.87
N ALA A 87 -0.30 -6.38 -10.24
CA ALA A 87 -1.12 -7.21 -9.35
C ALA A 87 -0.39 -8.49 -8.90
N GLN A 88 0.41 -9.11 -9.76
CA GLN A 88 1.24 -10.26 -9.40
C GLN A 88 2.34 -9.86 -8.39
N ARG A 89 2.99 -8.72 -8.61
CA ARG A 89 4.01 -8.19 -7.69
C ARG A 89 3.40 -7.82 -6.33
N VAL A 90 2.21 -7.21 -6.32
CA VAL A 90 1.46 -6.94 -5.07
C VAL A 90 1.22 -8.24 -4.29
N ARG A 91 0.75 -9.31 -4.95
CA ARG A 91 0.56 -10.62 -4.28
C ARG A 91 1.88 -11.20 -3.76
N ALA A 92 2.95 -11.09 -4.53
CA ALA A 92 4.26 -11.59 -4.13
C ALA A 92 4.85 -10.81 -2.93
N ALA A 93 4.49 -9.53 -2.77
CA ALA A 93 4.93 -8.69 -1.68
C ALA A 93 4.21 -8.93 -0.34
N ALA A 94 3.14 -9.74 -0.31
CA ALA A 94 2.35 -9.99 0.90
C ALA A 94 3.18 -10.37 2.16
N PRO A 95 4.25 -11.18 2.08
CA PRO A 95 5.09 -11.47 3.24
C PRO A 95 5.78 -10.25 3.86
N ALA A 96 5.98 -9.17 3.13
CA ALA A 96 6.56 -7.93 3.66
C ALA A 96 5.61 -7.20 4.62
N TRP A 97 4.31 -7.38 4.46
CA TRP A 97 3.28 -6.75 5.30
C TRP A 97 2.78 -7.66 6.41
N TYR A 98 2.73 -8.97 6.16
CA TYR A 98 2.16 -9.96 7.06
C TYR A 98 3.24 -10.91 7.57
N GLY A 99 3.37 -11.02 8.88
CA GLY A 99 4.28 -11.97 9.52
C GLY A 99 5.70 -11.47 9.75
N THR A 100 6.06 -10.25 9.34
CA THR A 100 7.37 -9.68 9.70
C THR A 100 7.45 -9.37 11.20
N ARG A 101 8.53 -9.83 11.86
CA ARG A 101 8.81 -9.55 13.27
C ARG A 101 9.80 -8.41 13.48
N ALA A 102 10.36 -7.87 12.41
CA ALA A 102 11.40 -6.84 12.51
C ALA A 102 10.97 -5.59 13.29
N PRO A 103 9.76 -5.01 13.11
CA PRO A 103 9.31 -3.88 13.91
C PRO A 103 9.17 -4.22 15.39
N LEU A 104 8.69 -5.43 15.72
CA LEU A 104 8.56 -5.88 17.10
C LEU A 104 9.94 -6.06 17.75
N ALA A 105 10.89 -6.65 17.05
CA ALA A 105 12.25 -6.80 17.52
C ALA A 105 12.92 -5.44 17.79
N ALA A 106 12.78 -4.49 16.87
CA ALA A 106 13.28 -3.13 17.03
C ALA A 106 12.66 -2.42 18.24
N LEU A 107 11.36 -2.57 18.46
CA LEU A 107 10.69 -2.02 19.65
C LEU A 107 11.22 -2.66 20.93
N CYS A 108 11.36 -3.98 20.98
CA CYS A 108 11.90 -4.68 22.13
C CYS A 108 13.33 -4.20 22.47
N GLU A 109 14.18 -4.01 21.47
CA GLU A 109 15.52 -3.46 21.67
C GLU A 109 15.48 -2.03 22.21
N ALA A 110 14.64 -1.17 21.64
CA ALA A 110 14.48 0.22 22.10
C ALA A 110 13.98 0.32 23.55
N LEU A 111 13.15 -0.63 23.99
CA LEU A 111 12.61 -0.66 25.36
C LEU A 111 13.54 -1.37 26.37
N ARG A 112 14.55 -2.12 25.92
CA ARG A 112 15.46 -2.87 26.80
C ARG A 112 16.15 -2.02 27.84
N PRO A 113 16.67 -0.80 27.54
CA PRO A 113 17.31 0.07 28.54
C PRO A 113 16.34 0.60 29.61
N LEU A 114 15.02 0.56 29.35
CA LEU A 114 14.00 1.05 30.27
C LEU A 114 13.55 0.00 31.30
N ARG A 115 14.00 -1.24 31.17
CA ARG A 115 13.81 -2.28 32.20
C ARG A 115 14.74 -1.98 33.38
N ARG A 116 14.16 -1.41 34.41
CA ARG A 116 14.78 -1.35 35.74
C ARG A 116 14.30 -2.50 36.59
#